data_8286833803ccc5303dd99dc427073015
#
_entry.id   8286833803ccc5303dd99dc427073015
#
_cell.length_a   1.000
_cell.length_b   1.000
_cell.length_c   1.000
_cell.angle_alpha   90.00
_cell.angle_beta   90.00
_cell.angle_gamma   90.00
#
_symmetry.space_group_name_H-M   'P 1'
#
loop_
_entity.id
_entity.type
_entity.pdbx_description
1 polymer ?
#
loop_
_entity_poly.entity_id
_entity_poly.type
_entity_poly.pdbx_seq_one_letter_code
_entity_poly.pdbx_strand_id
1 'polypeptide(L)'
;VAVVDGAPGRKVSLRFIGVVQTATNLSIEQRLLGLEQGIEEIMAEHNPDVVAVERVFSQHNVRTAMATAQAAAVALLIAARSGIDVAMHTPTEVKAAVTGSGRADKAQVAAMVTRVLALSSAPKPADAADAAAIAICQLWRGAATARLEAARKRSVRERSAAVR
;
A
#
# COMPACT_ATOMS: atom_id res chain seq x y z
N VAL A 1 -0.73 -7.38 -4.83
CA VAL A 1 -1.35 -7.25 -3.50
C VAL A 1 -0.55 -8.05 -2.49
N ALA A 2 -0.44 -7.56 -1.26
CA ALA A 2 0.12 -8.31 -0.14
C ALA A 2 -0.65 -7.97 1.14
N VAL A 3 -0.83 -8.96 2.00
CA VAL A 3 -1.44 -8.80 3.32
C VAL A 3 -0.42 -9.25 4.36
N VAL A 4 -0.16 -8.39 5.33
CA VAL A 4 0.79 -8.63 6.41
C VAL A 4 0.15 -8.34 7.76
N ASP A 5 0.51 -9.13 8.77
CA ASP A 5 0.16 -8.89 10.16
C ASP A 5 1.37 -8.47 10.97
N GLY A 6 1.12 -7.68 11.99
CA GLY A 6 2.14 -7.28 12.96
C GLY A 6 1.76 -6.02 13.71
N ALA A 7 2.71 -5.52 14.47
CA ALA A 7 2.60 -4.25 15.17
C ALA A 7 3.92 -3.48 15.06
N PRO A 8 3.93 -2.15 15.26
CA PRO A 8 5.14 -1.36 15.23
C PRO A 8 6.21 -1.93 16.16
N GLY A 9 7.41 -2.18 15.64
CA GLY A 9 8.52 -2.77 16.39
C GLY A 9 8.43 -4.28 16.70
N ARG A 10 7.42 -4.96 16.16
CA ARG A 10 7.27 -6.43 16.27
C ARG A 10 7.57 -7.12 14.94
N LYS A 11 7.71 -8.45 15.00
CA LYS A 11 7.88 -9.29 13.82
C LYS A 11 6.68 -9.12 12.88
N VAL A 12 6.95 -8.93 11.60
CA VAL A 12 5.95 -8.93 10.53
C VAL A 12 5.73 -10.36 10.07
N SER A 13 4.48 -10.77 9.91
CA SER A 13 4.11 -12.05 9.33
C SER A 13 3.34 -11.84 8.03
N LEU A 14 3.67 -12.66 7.03
CA LEU A 14 2.97 -12.67 5.75
C LEU A 14 1.69 -13.50 5.88
N ARG A 15 0.55 -12.93 5.47
CA ARG A 15 -0.73 -13.63 5.35
C ARG A 15 -1.03 -14.00 3.91
N PHE A 16 -0.77 -13.07 2.99
CA PHE A 16 -0.99 -13.27 1.57
C PHE A 16 0.00 -12.43 0.76
N ILE A 17 0.44 -12.96 -0.37
CA ILE A 17 1.19 -12.24 -1.39
C ILE A 17 0.87 -12.79 -2.76
N GLY A 18 0.48 -11.92 -3.68
CA GLY A 18 0.09 -12.31 -5.04
C GLY A 18 -0.19 -11.12 -5.94
N VAL A 19 -0.69 -11.42 -7.13
CA VAL A 19 -1.11 -10.42 -8.11
C VAL A 19 -2.51 -10.74 -8.62
N VAL A 20 -3.34 -9.72 -8.73
CA VAL A 20 -4.62 -9.81 -9.45
C VAL A 20 -4.32 -9.56 -10.92
N GLN A 21 -4.51 -10.57 -11.75
CA GLN A 21 -4.22 -10.50 -13.18
C GLN A 21 -5.51 -10.37 -13.99
N THR A 22 -5.47 -9.54 -15.00
CA THR A 22 -6.53 -9.38 -15.99
C THR A 22 -5.96 -9.59 -17.39
N ALA A 23 -6.73 -10.20 -18.29
CA ALA A 23 -6.27 -10.45 -19.64
C ALA A 23 -5.98 -9.13 -20.38
N THR A 24 -4.87 -9.10 -21.11
CA THR A 24 -4.38 -7.87 -21.77
C THR A 24 -5.21 -7.45 -22.98
N ASN A 25 -6.02 -8.35 -23.53
CA ASN A 25 -6.94 -8.12 -24.64
C ASN A 25 -8.31 -7.57 -24.20
N LEU A 26 -8.56 -7.47 -22.89
CA LEU A 26 -9.78 -6.86 -22.37
C LEU A 26 -9.71 -5.33 -22.45
N SER A 27 -10.88 -4.70 -22.56
CA SER A 27 -11.01 -3.26 -22.45
C SER A 27 -10.66 -2.76 -21.04
N ILE A 28 -10.36 -1.48 -20.90
CA ILE A 28 -9.91 -0.94 -19.60
C ILE A 28 -10.97 -1.10 -18.51
N GLU A 29 -12.24 -0.88 -18.81
CA GLU A 29 -13.33 -1.04 -17.86
C GLU A 29 -13.49 -2.48 -17.41
N GLN A 30 -13.34 -3.45 -18.30
CA GLN A 30 -13.37 -4.88 -17.97
C GLN A 30 -12.19 -5.29 -17.07
N ARG A 31 -11.03 -4.71 -17.34
CA ARG A 31 -9.83 -4.94 -16.52
C ARG A 31 -9.99 -4.33 -15.13
N LEU A 32 -10.55 -3.14 -15.02
CA LEU A 32 -10.82 -2.51 -13.73
C LEU A 32 -11.86 -3.29 -12.92
N LEU A 33 -12.90 -3.83 -13.56
CA LEU A 33 -13.87 -4.72 -12.93
C LEU A 33 -13.22 -6.00 -12.40
N GLY A 34 -12.33 -6.62 -13.19
CA GLY A 34 -11.58 -7.79 -12.73
C GLY A 34 -10.62 -7.48 -11.57
N LEU A 35 -10.03 -6.27 -11.54
CA LEU A 35 -9.24 -5.82 -10.39
C LEU A 35 -10.10 -5.60 -9.15
N GLU A 36 -11.30 -5.00 -9.30
CA GLU A 36 -12.25 -4.81 -8.22
C GLU A 36 -12.59 -6.15 -7.58
N GLN A 37 -13.04 -7.12 -8.36
CA GLN A 37 -13.42 -8.46 -7.90
C GLN A 37 -12.27 -9.15 -7.14
N GLY A 38 -11.07 -9.19 -7.74
CA GLY A 38 -9.93 -9.86 -7.11
C GLY A 38 -9.43 -9.16 -5.85
N ILE A 39 -9.55 -7.83 -5.74
CA ILE A 39 -9.20 -7.11 -4.51
C ILE A 39 -10.27 -7.34 -3.44
N GLU A 40 -11.56 -7.31 -3.79
CA GLU A 40 -12.66 -7.58 -2.86
C GLU A 40 -12.58 -8.99 -2.27
N GLU A 41 -12.26 -10.01 -3.07
CA GLU A 41 -12.04 -11.38 -2.59
C GLU A 41 -10.92 -11.45 -1.55
N ILE A 42 -9.76 -10.82 -1.83
CA ILE A 42 -8.63 -10.78 -0.90
C ILE A 42 -9.00 -10.02 0.38
N MET A 43 -9.72 -8.90 0.26
CA MET A 43 -10.14 -8.13 1.43
C MET A 43 -11.17 -8.88 2.29
N ALA A 44 -12.11 -9.59 1.67
CA ALA A 44 -13.09 -10.41 2.37
C ALA A 44 -12.45 -11.60 3.11
N GLU A 45 -11.43 -12.23 2.51
CA GLU A 45 -10.73 -13.36 3.12
C GLU A 45 -9.86 -12.92 4.31
N HIS A 46 -9.19 -11.77 4.18
CA HIS A 46 -8.16 -11.37 5.15
C HIS A 46 -8.58 -10.28 6.13
N ASN A 47 -9.71 -9.58 5.91
CA ASN A 47 -10.29 -8.53 6.76
C ASN A 47 -9.23 -7.52 7.26
N PRO A 48 -8.56 -6.77 6.38
CA PRO A 48 -7.50 -5.86 6.78
C PRO A 48 -8.04 -4.66 7.57
N ASP A 49 -7.29 -4.19 8.58
CA ASP A 49 -7.61 -2.98 9.35
C ASP A 49 -7.32 -1.70 8.56
N VAL A 50 -6.40 -1.76 7.59
CA VAL A 50 -5.98 -0.62 6.76
C VAL A 50 -5.54 -1.08 5.38
N VAL A 51 -5.91 -0.30 4.37
CA VAL A 51 -5.42 -0.46 2.99
C VAL A 51 -4.32 0.54 2.72
N ALA A 52 -3.13 0.05 2.35
CA ALA A 52 -2.01 0.90 1.98
C ALA A 52 -1.83 0.93 0.46
N VAL A 53 -1.72 2.12 -0.12
CA VAL A 53 -1.58 2.33 -1.56
C VAL A 53 -0.38 3.22 -1.86
N GLU A 54 0.35 2.90 -2.92
CA GLU A 54 1.42 3.77 -3.39
C GLU A 54 0.85 5.06 -4.00
N ARG A 55 1.40 6.20 -3.58
CA ARG A 55 1.07 7.47 -4.22
C ARG A 55 1.78 7.57 -5.56
N VAL A 56 1.00 7.53 -6.62
CA VAL A 56 1.53 7.59 -7.99
C VAL A 56 2.08 8.99 -8.28
N PHE A 57 3.37 9.05 -8.60
CA PHE A 57 4.01 10.23 -9.18
C PHE A 57 4.67 9.80 -10.49
N SER A 58 4.25 10.39 -11.61
CA SER A 58 4.95 10.15 -12.87
C SER A 58 5.21 11.47 -13.58
N GLN A 59 6.48 11.70 -13.89
CA GLN A 59 6.91 12.80 -14.76
C GLN A 59 7.33 12.29 -16.15
N HIS A 60 7.54 10.98 -16.35
CA HIS A 60 8.21 10.47 -17.54
C HIS A 60 7.38 9.49 -18.38
N ASN A 61 6.35 8.83 -17.83
CA ASN A 61 5.49 7.92 -18.58
C ASN A 61 4.02 8.09 -18.17
N VAL A 62 3.35 9.03 -18.78
CA VAL A 62 1.95 9.38 -18.49
C VAL A 62 1.02 8.19 -18.69
N ARG A 63 1.20 7.37 -19.73
CA ARG A 63 0.33 6.21 -19.99
C ARG A 63 0.39 5.18 -18.87
N THR A 64 1.59 4.84 -18.43
CA THR A 64 1.77 3.90 -17.30
C THR A 64 1.24 4.50 -15.99
N ALA A 65 1.49 5.79 -15.76
CA ALA A 65 0.99 6.48 -14.58
C ALA A 65 -0.54 6.50 -14.51
N MET A 66 -1.21 6.75 -15.65
CA MET A 66 -2.67 6.72 -15.70
C MET A 66 -3.23 5.32 -15.38
N ALA A 67 -2.66 4.26 -15.97
CA ALA A 67 -3.10 2.89 -15.69
C ALA A 67 -2.89 2.52 -14.21
N THR A 68 -1.76 2.91 -13.63
CA THR A 68 -1.49 2.68 -12.19
C THR A 68 -2.44 3.50 -11.32
N ALA A 69 -2.74 4.76 -11.68
CA ALA A 69 -3.68 5.58 -10.94
C ALA A 69 -5.11 5.05 -11.01
N GLN A 70 -5.53 4.51 -12.14
CA GLN A 70 -6.84 3.87 -12.29
C GLN A 70 -6.94 2.62 -11.40
N ALA A 71 -5.93 1.76 -11.41
CA ALA A 71 -5.87 0.58 -10.54
C ALA A 71 -5.86 0.97 -9.06
N ALA A 72 -5.10 2.00 -8.69
CA ALA A 72 -5.09 2.54 -7.33
C ALA A 72 -6.47 3.06 -6.92
N ALA A 73 -7.18 3.77 -7.82
CA ALA A 73 -8.51 4.30 -7.55
C ALA A 73 -9.52 3.18 -7.24
N VAL A 74 -9.41 2.01 -7.88
CA VAL A 74 -10.25 0.85 -7.55
C VAL A 74 -10.01 0.41 -6.10
N ALA A 75 -8.77 0.27 -5.67
CA ALA A 75 -8.45 -0.11 -4.28
C ALA A 75 -8.96 0.93 -3.25
N LEU A 76 -8.84 2.23 -3.57
CA LEU A 76 -9.37 3.32 -2.74
C LEU A 76 -10.90 3.24 -2.61
N LEU A 77 -11.59 2.97 -3.72
CA LEU A 77 -13.06 2.88 -3.74
C LEU A 77 -13.56 1.69 -2.92
N ILE A 78 -12.92 0.52 -3.07
CA ILE A 78 -13.27 -0.68 -2.30
C ILE A 78 -13.06 -0.43 -0.80
N ALA A 79 -11.92 0.12 -0.40
CA ALA A 79 -11.63 0.44 0.99
C ALA A 79 -12.68 1.41 1.58
N ALA A 80 -13.05 2.45 0.83
CA ALA A 80 -14.07 3.41 1.25
C ALA A 80 -15.45 2.77 1.41
N ARG A 81 -15.87 1.89 0.48
CA ARG A 81 -17.12 1.13 0.57
C ARG A 81 -17.15 0.20 1.78
N SER A 82 -16.02 -0.39 2.12
CA SER A 82 -15.86 -1.30 3.26
C SER A 82 -15.66 -0.57 4.59
N GLY A 83 -15.55 0.77 4.59
CA GLY A 83 -15.28 1.56 5.80
C GLY A 83 -13.87 1.36 6.36
N ILE A 84 -12.92 0.89 5.53
CA ILE A 84 -11.55 0.63 5.92
C ILE A 84 -10.69 1.87 5.64
N ASP A 85 -9.87 2.25 6.62
CA ASP A 85 -8.95 3.38 6.48
C ASP A 85 -7.92 3.16 5.38
N VAL A 86 -7.58 4.24 4.67
CA VAL A 86 -6.56 4.21 3.61
C VAL A 86 -5.34 5.04 4.00
N ALA A 87 -4.17 4.46 3.79
CA ALA A 87 -2.88 5.12 3.91
C ALA A 87 -2.19 5.22 2.55
N MET A 88 -1.65 6.42 2.24
CA MET A 88 -0.93 6.67 0.99
C MET A 88 0.56 6.88 1.28
N HIS A 89 1.41 6.11 0.61
CA HIS A 89 2.86 6.21 0.76
C HIS A 89 3.55 6.57 -0.56
N THR A 90 4.54 7.43 -0.49
CA THR A 90 5.40 7.71 -1.64
C THR A 90 6.44 6.59 -1.82
N PRO A 91 6.96 6.36 -3.05
CA PRO A 91 8.03 5.38 -3.28
C PRO A 91 9.25 5.61 -2.39
N THR A 92 9.62 6.86 -2.16
CA THR A 92 10.75 7.24 -1.29
C THR A 92 10.51 6.85 0.18
N GLU A 93 9.28 7.03 0.67
CA GLU A 93 8.90 6.63 2.03
C GLU A 93 8.93 5.11 2.20
N VAL A 94 8.41 4.37 1.21
CA VAL A 94 8.44 2.90 1.21
C VAL A 94 9.88 2.39 1.25
N LYS A 95 10.74 2.89 0.35
CA LYS A 95 12.16 2.54 0.32
C LYS A 95 12.85 2.83 1.66
N ALA A 96 12.69 4.04 2.18
CA ALA A 96 13.28 4.44 3.45
C ALA A 96 12.80 3.59 4.63
N ALA A 97 11.51 3.24 4.67
CA ALA A 97 10.95 2.40 5.73
C ALA A 97 11.54 0.99 5.71
N VAL A 98 11.62 0.36 4.52
CA VAL A 98 12.00 -1.04 4.38
C VAL A 98 13.52 -1.22 4.44
N THR A 99 14.29 -0.31 3.83
CA THR A 99 15.76 -0.48 3.68
C THR A 99 16.60 0.48 4.53
N GLY A 100 15.98 1.48 5.15
CA GLY A 100 16.68 2.59 5.80
C GLY A 100 17.14 3.70 4.83
N SER A 101 16.94 3.55 3.50
CA SER A 101 17.39 4.51 2.49
C SER A 101 16.30 4.77 1.45
N GLY A 102 15.86 6.03 1.31
CA GLY A 102 14.92 6.44 0.27
C GLY A 102 15.46 6.34 -1.17
N ARG A 103 16.78 6.09 -1.33
CA ARG A 103 17.45 5.93 -2.61
C ARG A 103 17.70 4.47 -2.99
N ALA A 104 17.23 3.52 -2.17
CA ALA A 104 17.40 2.09 -2.44
C ALA A 104 16.85 1.71 -3.81
N ASP A 105 17.53 0.80 -4.49
CA ASP A 105 17.08 0.22 -5.74
C ASP A 105 16.05 -0.90 -5.50
N LYS A 106 15.43 -1.40 -6.58
CA LYS A 106 14.42 -2.47 -6.50
C LYS A 106 14.97 -3.77 -5.93
N ALA A 107 16.22 -4.11 -6.24
CA ALA A 107 16.84 -5.34 -5.75
C ALA A 107 17.06 -5.28 -4.23
N GLN A 108 17.49 -4.14 -3.72
CA GLN A 108 17.67 -3.90 -2.28
C GLN A 108 16.31 -3.98 -1.54
N VAL A 109 15.25 -3.38 -2.10
CA VAL A 109 13.91 -3.47 -1.52
C VAL A 109 13.42 -4.92 -1.49
N ALA A 110 13.52 -5.65 -2.60
CA ALA A 110 13.11 -7.05 -2.70
C ALA A 110 13.90 -7.95 -1.72
N ALA A 111 15.21 -7.74 -1.58
CA ALA A 111 16.03 -8.48 -0.63
C ALA A 111 15.60 -8.22 0.83
N MET A 112 15.29 -6.96 1.16
CA MET A 112 14.80 -6.63 2.51
C MET A 112 13.40 -7.18 2.78
N VAL A 113 12.47 -7.12 1.83
CA VAL A 113 11.15 -7.76 1.93
C VAL A 113 11.30 -9.26 2.19
N THR A 114 12.15 -9.94 1.42
CA THR A 114 12.45 -11.37 1.59
C THR A 114 12.94 -11.67 3.00
N ARG A 115 13.86 -10.86 3.51
CA ARG A 115 14.42 -11.00 4.86
C ARG A 115 13.39 -10.73 5.95
N VAL A 116 12.63 -9.63 5.85
CA VAL A 116 11.64 -9.20 6.86
C VAL A 116 10.53 -10.23 6.99
N LEU A 117 10.06 -10.77 5.88
CA LEU A 117 9.00 -11.77 5.82
C LEU A 117 9.51 -13.21 5.96
N ALA A 118 10.83 -13.40 6.14
CA ALA A 118 11.49 -14.71 6.25
C ALA A 118 11.15 -15.66 5.09
N LEU A 119 11.11 -15.14 3.86
CA LEU A 119 10.83 -15.91 2.66
C LEU A 119 12.08 -16.64 2.18
N SER A 120 11.90 -17.78 1.52
CA SER A 120 12.98 -18.55 0.91
C SER A 120 13.58 -17.91 -0.36
N SER A 121 12.80 -17.06 -1.03
CA SER A 121 13.19 -16.33 -2.23
C SER A 121 12.39 -15.03 -2.37
N ALA A 122 12.89 -14.11 -3.19
CA ALA A 122 12.17 -12.87 -3.48
C ALA A 122 10.82 -13.16 -4.15
N PRO A 123 9.74 -12.45 -3.77
CA PRO A 123 8.43 -12.60 -4.38
C PRO A 123 8.47 -12.35 -5.89
N LYS A 124 7.69 -13.12 -6.63
CA LYS A 124 7.52 -12.96 -8.07
C LYS A 124 6.03 -12.86 -8.41
N PRO A 125 5.67 -12.02 -9.40
CA PRO A 125 6.49 -11.03 -10.10
C PRO A 125 6.97 -9.89 -9.16
N ALA A 126 7.79 -8.97 -9.67
CA ALA A 126 8.36 -7.86 -8.89
C ALA A 126 7.28 -7.00 -8.19
N ASP A 127 6.12 -6.82 -8.82
CA ASP A 127 4.99 -6.07 -8.26
C ASP A 127 4.46 -6.67 -6.94
N ALA A 128 4.63 -7.97 -6.73
CA ALA A 128 4.28 -8.62 -5.46
C ALA A 128 5.24 -8.20 -4.33
N ALA A 129 6.54 -8.03 -4.64
CA ALA A 129 7.52 -7.52 -3.69
C ALA A 129 7.26 -6.03 -3.37
N ASP A 130 6.91 -5.22 -4.39
CA ASP A 130 6.56 -3.81 -4.22
C ASP A 130 5.31 -3.68 -3.31
N ALA A 131 4.28 -4.49 -3.52
CA ALA A 131 3.09 -4.52 -2.67
C ALA A 131 3.42 -4.89 -1.21
N ALA A 132 4.27 -5.89 -1.00
CA ALA A 132 4.70 -6.28 0.35
C ALA A 132 5.53 -5.16 1.02
N ALA A 133 6.36 -4.45 0.27
CA ALA A 133 7.12 -3.31 0.79
C ALA A 133 6.20 -2.18 1.28
N ILE A 134 5.11 -1.89 0.54
CA ILE A 134 4.10 -0.89 0.92
C ILE A 134 3.39 -1.32 2.21
N ALA A 135 2.97 -2.58 2.31
CA ALA A 135 2.30 -3.11 3.48
C ALA A 135 3.21 -3.08 4.73
N ILE A 136 4.49 -3.45 4.61
CA ILE A 136 5.50 -3.34 5.66
C ILE A 136 5.71 -1.87 6.08
N CYS A 137 5.81 -0.97 5.10
CA CYS A 137 5.93 0.46 5.36
C CYS A 137 4.78 0.99 6.21
N GLN A 138 3.54 0.64 5.85
CA GLN A 138 2.35 1.02 6.62
C GLN A 138 2.40 0.47 8.03
N LEU A 139 2.74 -0.80 8.20
CA LEU A 139 2.81 -1.44 9.50
C LEU A 139 3.82 -0.75 10.45
N TRP A 140 4.99 -0.35 9.92
CA TRP A 140 6.04 0.25 10.73
C TRP A 140 5.87 1.75 10.96
N ARG A 141 5.29 2.48 10.03
CA ARG A 141 5.14 3.94 10.07
C ARG A 141 3.72 4.41 10.41
N GLY A 142 2.72 3.60 10.12
CA GLY A 142 1.31 3.98 10.22
C GLY A 142 0.92 4.48 11.61
N ALA A 143 1.40 3.84 12.66
CA ALA A 143 1.12 4.27 14.04
C ALA A 143 1.74 5.64 14.37
N ALA A 144 2.92 5.95 13.87
CA ALA A 144 3.55 7.26 14.07
C ALA A 144 2.82 8.34 13.26
N THR A 145 2.47 8.04 12.02
CA THR A 145 1.72 8.95 11.14
C THR A 145 0.33 9.22 11.70
N ALA A 146 -0.40 8.20 12.14
CA ALA A 146 -1.72 8.35 12.75
C ALA A 146 -1.70 9.22 14.02
N ARG A 147 -0.68 9.09 14.86
CA ARG A 147 -0.50 9.94 16.04
C ARG A 147 -0.27 11.41 15.66
N LEU A 148 0.55 11.66 14.64
CA LEU A 148 0.84 13.01 14.14
C LEU A 148 -0.41 13.66 13.52
N GLU A 149 -1.17 12.91 12.75
CA GLU A 149 -2.42 13.37 12.15
C GLU A 149 -3.49 13.66 13.21
N ALA A 150 -3.62 12.80 14.21
CA ALA A 150 -4.53 13.01 15.33
C ALA A 150 -4.15 14.28 16.13
N ALA A 151 -2.87 14.49 16.38
CA ALA A 151 -2.37 15.72 17.04
C ALA A 151 -2.65 16.98 16.20
N ARG A 152 -2.44 16.90 14.88
CA ARG A 152 -2.74 18.00 13.95
C ARG A 152 -4.23 18.33 13.90
N LYS A 153 -5.10 17.32 13.85
CA LYS A 153 -6.56 17.50 13.86
C LYS A 153 -7.03 18.15 15.18
N ARG A 154 -6.45 17.78 16.33
CA ARG A 154 -6.72 18.42 17.63
C ARG A 154 -6.33 19.90 17.61
N SER A 155 -5.10 20.22 17.20
CA SER A 155 -4.60 21.59 17.12
C SER A 155 -5.45 22.49 16.21
N VAL A 156 -5.93 21.99 15.07
CA VAL A 156 -6.82 22.74 14.18
C VAL A 156 -8.19 22.96 14.83
N ARG A 157 -8.75 21.99 15.53
CA ARG A 157 -10.02 22.14 16.26
C ARG A 157 -9.92 23.17 17.39
N GLU A 158 -8.84 23.13 18.16
CA GLU A 158 -8.58 24.07 19.26
C GLU A 158 -8.43 25.50 18.74
N ARG A 159 -7.71 25.71 17.65
CA ARG A 159 -7.59 27.05 17.00
C ARG A 159 -8.93 27.54 16.46
N SER A 160 -9.75 26.69 15.86
CA SER A 160 -11.07 27.07 15.36
C SER A 160 -12.06 27.39 16.49
N ALA A 161 -11.89 26.77 17.66
CA ALA A 161 -12.71 27.06 18.85
C ALA A 161 -12.30 28.37 19.55
N ALA A 162 -11.01 28.74 19.48
CA ALA A 162 -10.48 29.98 20.09
C ALA A 162 -10.80 31.27 19.30
N VAL A 163 -11.29 31.15 18.06
CA VAL A 163 -11.65 32.28 17.17
C VAL A 163 -13.17 32.58 17.22
N ARG A 164 -13.94 31.84 17.99
CA ARG A 164 -15.36 32.10 18.26
C ARG A 164 -15.56 32.71 19.64
#